data_1966a9fa375cca6075794a4a056f68d2
#
_entry.id   1966a9fa375cca6075794a4a056f68d2
#
_cell.length_a   1.000
_cell.length_b   1.000
_cell.length_c   1.000
_cell.angle_alpha   90.00
_cell.angle_beta   90.00
_cell.angle_gamma   90.00
#
_symmetry.space_group_name_H-M   'P 1'
#
loop_
_entity.id
_entity.type
_entity.pdbx_description
1 polymer ?
#
loop_
_entity_poly.entity_id
_entity_poly.type
_entity_poly.pdbx_seq_one_letter_code
_entity_poly.pdbx_strand_id
1 'polypeptide(L)' 'MKRIIEILMTRDGLSRQEAEDQVVAFNSEMWADVGQGGSLFDWEDSFSSEFGLEPDFFEDLVL' A
#
# COMPACT_ATOMS: atom_id res chain seq x y z
N MET A 1 -3.81 2.90 6.68
CA MET A 1 -2.50 3.37 6.19
C MET A 1 -1.49 3.65 7.29
N LYS A 2 -1.96 3.94 8.48
CA LYS A 2 -1.07 4.34 9.57
C LYS A 2 0.01 3.31 9.90
N ARG A 3 -0.35 2.04 9.99
CA ARG A 3 0.60 0.96 10.29
C ARG A 3 1.62 0.78 9.17
N ILE A 4 1.17 0.87 7.93
CA ILE A 4 2.04 0.73 6.77
C ILE A 4 3.05 1.86 6.75
N ILE A 5 2.60 3.09 6.98
CA ILE A 5 3.47 4.27 7.01
C ILE A 5 4.52 4.15 8.11
N GLU A 6 4.13 3.71 9.30
CA GLU A 6 5.06 3.52 10.41
C GLU A 6 6.14 2.49 10.08
N ILE A 7 5.75 1.40 9.43
CA ILE A 7 6.71 0.36 9.03
C ILE A 7 7.70 0.89 8.01
N LEU A 8 7.22 1.62 7.01
CA LEU A 8 8.11 2.20 5.99
C LEU A 8 9.08 3.19 6.60
N MET A 9 8.65 3.99 7.56
CA MET A 9 9.52 4.92 8.25
C MET A 9 10.61 4.20 9.05
N THR A 10 10.23 3.15 9.77
CA THR A 10 11.13 2.42 10.66
C THR A 10 12.04 1.47 9.91
N ARG A 11 11.49 0.69 9.00
CA ARG A 11 12.22 -0.35 8.27
C ARG A 11 13.11 0.24 7.17
N ASP A 12 12.56 1.19 6.40
CA ASP A 12 13.23 1.72 5.21
C ASP A 12 13.87 3.09 5.45
N GLY A 13 13.71 3.65 6.64
CA GLY A 13 14.32 4.93 6.97
C GLY A 13 13.72 6.11 6.24
N LEU A 14 12.49 5.99 5.78
CA LEU A 14 11.81 7.06 5.06
C LEU A 14 11.27 8.11 6.02
N SER A 15 11.14 9.35 5.54
CA SER A 15 10.40 10.37 6.26
C SER A 15 8.92 10.04 6.18
N ARG A 16 8.11 10.63 7.06
CA ARG A 16 6.67 10.44 7.00
C ARG A 16 6.11 10.83 5.63
N GLN A 17 6.56 11.95 5.08
CA GLN A 17 6.08 12.44 3.79
C GLN A 17 6.42 11.45 2.67
N GLU A 18 7.64 10.92 2.66
CA GLU A 18 8.05 9.94 1.67
C GLU A 18 7.22 8.66 1.76
N ALA A 19 6.99 8.18 3.00
CA ALA A 19 6.19 6.99 3.22
C ALA A 19 4.74 7.22 2.79
N GLU A 20 4.15 8.35 3.14
CA GLU A 20 2.79 8.69 2.74
C GLU A 20 2.68 8.78 1.22
N ASP A 21 3.64 9.40 0.56
CA ASP A 21 3.61 9.55 -0.90
C ASP A 21 3.61 8.19 -1.60
N GLN A 22 4.41 7.24 -1.12
CA GLN A 22 4.45 5.90 -1.69
C GLN A 22 3.13 5.16 -1.50
N VAL A 23 2.57 5.22 -0.31
CA VAL A 23 1.33 4.52 0.00
C VAL A 23 0.15 5.15 -0.75
N VAL A 24 0.08 6.46 -0.80
CA VAL A 24 -0.98 7.18 -1.49
C VAL A 24 -0.92 6.91 -2.99
N ALA A 25 0.27 6.91 -3.58
CA ALA A 25 0.43 6.63 -5.00
C ALA A 25 -0.06 5.22 -5.34
N PHE A 26 0.33 4.23 -4.54
CA PHE A 26 -0.13 2.86 -4.74
C PHE A 26 -1.65 2.76 -4.62
N ASN A 27 -2.20 3.37 -3.59
CA ASN A 27 -3.63 3.34 -3.32
C ASN A 27 -4.44 3.98 -4.46
N SER A 28 -3.95 5.11 -4.98
CA SER A 28 -4.61 5.81 -6.09
C SER A 28 -4.63 4.96 -7.36
N GLU A 29 -3.52 4.33 -7.70
CA GLU A 29 -3.44 3.44 -8.87
C GLU A 29 -4.35 2.24 -8.72
N MET A 30 -4.37 1.65 -7.53
CA MET A 30 -5.20 0.49 -7.23
C MET A 30 -6.68 0.81 -7.42
N TRP A 31 -7.16 1.89 -6.84
CA TRP A 31 -8.58 2.24 -6.93
C TRP A 31 -8.98 2.66 -8.34
N ALA A 32 -8.07 3.27 -9.09
CA ALA A 32 -8.33 3.60 -10.48
C ALA A 32 -8.53 2.33 -11.32
N ASP A 33 -7.70 1.31 -11.10
CA ASP A 33 -7.81 0.04 -11.81
C ASP A 33 -9.06 -0.73 -11.40
N VAL A 34 -9.32 -0.81 -10.11
CA VAL A 34 -10.50 -1.52 -9.59
C VAL A 34 -11.79 -0.86 -10.08
N GLY A 35 -11.81 0.46 -10.17
CA GLY A 35 -12.93 1.22 -10.70
C GLY A 35 -13.22 0.93 -12.16
N GLN A 36 -12.24 0.41 -12.90
CA GLN A 36 -12.37 0.04 -14.31
C GLN A 36 -12.55 -1.47 -14.51
N GLY A 37 -12.84 -2.20 -13.45
CA GLY A 37 -13.08 -3.63 -13.54
C GLY A 37 -11.94 -4.53 -13.09
N GLY A 38 -10.85 -3.97 -12.56
CA GLY A 38 -9.74 -4.74 -12.02
C GLY A 38 -10.12 -5.43 -10.72
N SER A 39 -9.29 -6.38 -10.29
CA SER A 39 -9.51 -7.18 -9.10
C SER A 39 -8.66 -6.69 -7.92
N LEU A 40 -9.30 -6.50 -6.77
CA LEU A 40 -8.58 -6.20 -5.52
C LEU A 40 -7.62 -7.31 -5.13
N PHE A 41 -7.94 -8.56 -5.46
CA PHE A 41 -7.08 -9.70 -5.13
C PHE A 41 -5.73 -9.62 -5.85
N ASP A 42 -5.73 -9.15 -7.08
CA ASP A 42 -4.48 -8.96 -7.83
C ASP A 42 -3.63 -7.87 -7.19
N TRP A 43 -4.27 -6.82 -6.69
CA TRP A 43 -3.57 -5.74 -6.02
C TRP A 43 -3.04 -6.14 -4.65
N GLU A 44 -3.69 -7.08 -3.98
CA GLU A 44 -3.18 -7.62 -2.71
C GLU A 44 -1.81 -8.28 -2.93
N ASP A 45 -1.67 -9.07 -3.97
CA ASP A 45 -0.40 -9.70 -4.33
C ASP A 45 0.65 -8.65 -4.69
N SER A 46 0.26 -7.65 -5.47
CA SER A 46 1.16 -6.54 -5.85
C SER A 46 1.61 -5.76 -4.62
N PHE A 47 0.71 -5.53 -3.68
CA PHE A 47 1.03 -4.84 -2.43
C PHE A 47 2.10 -5.59 -1.64
N SER A 48 1.91 -6.89 -1.44
CA SER A 48 2.86 -7.71 -0.71
C SER A 48 4.23 -7.74 -1.39
N SER A 49 4.25 -7.82 -2.70
CA SER A 49 5.49 -7.84 -3.47
C SER A 49 6.21 -6.49 -3.43
N GLU A 50 5.47 -5.40 -3.58
CA GLU A 50 6.07 -4.07 -3.66
C GLU A 50 6.57 -3.55 -2.31
N PHE A 51 5.79 -3.74 -1.26
CA PHE A 51 6.15 -3.24 0.07
C PHE A 51 6.86 -4.28 0.94
N GLY A 52 6.86 -5.55 0.53
CA GLY A 52 7.46 -6.61 1.33
C GLY A 52 6.75 -6.84 2.65
N LEU A 53 5.45 -6.64 2.68
CA LEU A 53 4.63 -6.80 3.86
C LEU A 53 3.68 -7.98 3.71
N GLU A 54 3.23 -8.53 4.84
CA GLU A 54 2.25 -9.61 4.83
C GLU A 54 0.91 -9.10 4.30
N PRO A 55 0.09 -9.96 3.67
CA PRO A 55 -1.21 -9.57 3.13
C PRO A 55 -2.15 -8.94 4.16
N ASP A 56 -1.97 -9.25 5.45
CA ASP A 56 -2.78 -8.68 6.53
C ASP A 56 -2.73 -7.15 6.54
N PHE A 57 -1.61 -6.58 6.15
CA PHE A 57 -1.44 -5.12 6.09
C PHE A 57 -2.25 -4.47 4.97
N PHE A 58 -2.68 -5.26 4.00
CA PHE A 58 -3.52 -4.75 2.93
C PHE A 58 -4.84 -4.21 3.46
N GLU A 59 -5.37 -4.80 4.52
CA GLU A 59 -6.59 -4.30 5.16
C GLU A 59 -6.40 -2.88 5.68
N ASP A 60 -5.21 -2.57 6.19
CA ASP A 60 -4.91 -1.23 6.68
C ASP A 60 -4.92 -0.20 5.55
N LEU A 61 -4.67 -0.65 4.33
CA LEU A 61 -4.70 0.20 3.14
C LEU A 61 -6.12 0.46 2.65
N VAL A 62 -6.96 -0.57 2.63
CA VAL A 62 -8.30 -0.50 2.02
C VAL A 62 -9.41 -0.17 3.00
N LEU A 63 -9.19 -0.34 4.29
CA LEU A 63 -10.14 -0.01 5.34
C LEU A 63 -9.78 1.31 6.00
#